data_1dd084af6c17fcc7cd272d47fe3dd7ce
#
_entry.id   1dd084af6c17fcc7cd272d47fe3dd7ce
#
_cell.length_a   1.000
_cell.length_b   1.000
_cell.length_c   1.000
_cell.angle_alpha   90.00
_cell.angle_beta   90.00
_cell.angle_gamma   90.00
#
_symmetry.space_group_name_H-M   'P 1'
#
loop_
_entity.id
_entity.type
_entity.pdbx_description
1 polymer ?
#
loop_
_entity_poly.entity_id
_entity_poly.type
_entity_poly.pdbx_seq_one_letter_code
_entity_poly.pdbx_strand_id
1 'polypeptide(L)'
;MTLLVDYRERRLAEVLDVPHLVRNLAVGDILCDYCAGNQWIAERKTATDLAASIISGRWRDQLHRLKETGCRVIFIVEGDLRATTFSYDSLLGAVINAELRKGSCVIRTVDLHETAAVIRHLVAKGEYEPGMPPSALTPPSAVSKRERDCDRRVCWTRMLMCVPSVSESIAGKLLEEYGSLPAIQKALQTPKTFKRIRLDDRSCLGKDRIKKLVLYLTDSSAEEPPEQGGHTEVEP
;
A
#
# COMPACT_ATOMS: atom_id res chain seq x y z
N MET A 1 -23.13 0.79 -7.31
CA MET A 1 -22.78 0.81 -5.88
C MET A 1 -24.04 0.89 -5.04
N THR A 2 -24.17 0.07 -4.02
CA THR A 2 -25.29 0.08 -3.08
C THR A 2 -24.75 0.04 -1.64
N LEU A 3 -25.10 1.02 -0.81
CA LEU A 3 -24.78 1.05 0.61
C LEU A 3 -26.01 0.60 1.40
N LEU A 4 -25.85 -0.45 2.20
CA LEU A 4 -26.88 -0.98 3.08
C LEU A 4 -26.47 -0.75 4.53
N VAL A 5 -27.39 -0.27 5.34
CA VAL A 5 -27.22 -0.04 6.79
C VAL A 5 -28.23 -0.90 7.53
N ASP A 6 -27.78 -1.62 8.54
CA ASP A 6 -28.67 -2.43 9.35
C ASP A 6 -29.69 -1.56 10.09
N TYR A 7 -30.93 -2.03 10.19
CA TYR A 7 -32.02 -1.29 10.83
C TYR A 7 -31.77 -1.00 12.32
N ARG A 8 -30.87 -1.72 12.97
CA ARG A 8 -30.47 -1.49 14.37
C ARG A 8 -29.59 -0.26 14.52
N GLU A 9 -28.89 0.15 13.45
CA GLU A 9 -28.02 1.32 13.41
C GLU A 9 -28.77 2.63 13.05
N ARG A 10 -29.93 2.86 13.66
CA ARG A 10 -30.82 4.02 13.37
C ARG A 10 -30.10 5.35 13.49
N ARG A 11 -29.35 5.55 14.60
CA ARG A 11 -28.63 6.80 14.84
C ARG A 11 -27.56 7.06 13.80
N LEU A 12 -26.88 5.99 13.34
CA LEU A 12 -25.90 6.10 12.27
C LEU A 12 -26.58 6.45 10.94
N ALA A 13 -27.68 5.79 10.60
CA ALA A 13 -28.46 6.08 9.40
C ALA A 13 -28.95 7.53 9.34
N GLU A 14 -29.34 8.11 10.49
CA GLU A 14 -29.80 9.52 10.59
C GLU A 14 -28.67 10.54 10.30
N VAL A 15 -27.41 10.24 10.63
CA VAL A 15 -26.28 11.16 10.45
C VAL A 15 -25.46 10.89 9.20
N LEU A 16 -25.75 9.79 8.47
CA LEU A 16 -25.10 9.48 7.21
C LEU A 16 -25.58 10.40 6.09
N ASP A 17 -24.69 11.18 5.53
CA ASP A 17 -24.93 12.12 4.42
C ASP A 17 -24.67 11.52 3.03
N VAL A 18 -24.69 10.19 2.92
CA VAL A 18 -24.55 9.45 1.66
C VAL A 18 -25.80 8.62 1.37
N PRO A 19 -26.18 8.44 0.09
CA PRO A 19 -27.32 7.59 -0.28
C PRO A 19 -27.15 6.17 0.25
N HIS A 20 -28.12 5.71 1.04
CA HIS A 20 -28.10 4.37 1.62
C HIS A 20 -29.52 3.78 1.74
N LEU A 21 -29.59 2.46 1.93
CA LEU A 21 -30.85 1.76 2.18
C LEU A 21 -30.77 1.08 3.54
N VAL A 22 -31.79 1.29 4.36
CA VAL A 22 -31.92 0.59 5.65
C VAL A 22 -32.53 -0.80 5.40
N ARG A 23 -31.85 -1.85 5.86
CA ARG A 23 -32.25 -3.26 5.69
C ARG A 23 -31.93 -4.06 6.95
N ASN A 24 -32.50 -5.25 7.04
CA ASN A 24 -32.09 -6.24 8.04
C ASN A 24 -30.91 -7.04 7.46
N LEU A 25 -29.71 -6.83 7.99
CA LEU A 25 -28.51 -7.55 7.59
C LEU A 25 -28.35 -8.81 8.46
N ALA A 26 -28.08 -9.95 7.83
CA ALA A 26 -27.84 -11.20 8.54
C ALA A 26 -26.53 -11.15 9.37
N VAL A 27 -25.54 -10.41 8.87
CA VAL A 27 -24.22 -10.24 9.49
C VAL A 27 -23.73 -8.81 9.24
N GLY A 28 -23.07 -8.21 10.23
CA GLY A 28 -22.53 -6.85 10.16
C GLY A 28 -23.58 -5.76 10.29
N ASP A 29 -23.13 -4.53 10.31
CA ASP A 29 -23.97 -3.34 10.50
C ASP A 29 -24.06 -2.49 9.24
N ILE A 30 -23.01 -2.51 8.40
CA ILE A 30 -22.96 -1.77 7.14
C ILE A 30 -22.39 -2.70 6.06
N LEU A 31 -23.03 -2.73 4.89
CA LEU A 31 -22.55 -3.47 3.70
C LEU A 31 -22.50 -2.52 2.51
N CYS A 32 -21.36 -2.44 1.88
CA CYS A 32 -21.20 -1.71 0.62
C CYS A 32 -20.90 -2.69 -0.51
N ASP A 33 -21.72 -2.64 -1.55
CA ASP A 33 -21.60 -3.47 -2.74
C ASP A 33 -21.33 -2.56 -3.95
N TYR A 34 -20.14 -2.67 -4.54
CA TYR A 34 -19.79 -1.95 -5.75
C TYR A 34 -20.12 -2.75 -7.01
N CYS A 35 -19.77 -4.04 -7.01
CA CYS A 35 -20.07 -5.02 -8.05
C CYS A 35 -19.69 -6.41 -7.53
N ALA A 36 -20.04 -7.46 -8.30
CA ALA A 36 -19.76 -8.83 -7.90
C ALA A 36 -18.27 -9.04 -7.58
N GLY A 37 -17.99 -9.42 -6.33
CA GLY A 37 -16.64 -9.68 -5.83
C GLY A 37 -15.91 -8.49 -5.21
N ASN A 38 -16.48 -7.29 -5.26
CA ASN A 38 -15.90 -6.11 -4.62
C ASN A 38 -16.85 -5.53 -3.59
N GLN A 39 -16.87 -6.16 -2.42
CA GLN A 39 -17.74 -5.81 -1.31
C GLN A 39 -16.92 -5.63 -0.03
N TRP A 40 -17.32 -4.67 0.79
CA TRP A 40 -16.85 -4.61 2.16
C TRP A 40 -18.04 -4.61 3.12
N ILE A 41 -17.82 -5.24 4.28
CA ILE A 41 -18.77 -5.30 5.38
C ILE A 41 -18.14 -4.68 6.62
N ALA A 42 -18.86 -3.80 7.29
CA ALA A 42 -18.37 -3.21 8.53
C ALA A 42 -19.25 -3.62 9.72
N GLU A 43 -18.58 -3.84 10.83
CA GLU A 43 -19.17 -3.97 12.16
C GLU A 43 -18.78 -2.74 12.97
N ARG A 44 -19.76 -1.97 13.42
CA ARG A 44 -19.56 -0.84 14.31
C ARG A 44 -19.70 -1.30 15.76
N LYS A 45 -18.77 -0.89 16.59
CA LYS A 45 -18.80 -1.27 18.00
C LYS A 45 -18.28 -0.16 18.90
N THR A 46 -19.09 0.28 19.84
CA THR A 46 -18.60 1.22 20.86
C THR A 46 -17.54 0.55 21.73
N ALA A 47 -16.67 1.34 22.36
CA ALA A 47 -15.64 0.81 23.27
C ALA A 47 -16.28 -0.07 24.39
N THR A 48 -17.43 0.33 24.90
CA THR A 48 -18.19 -0.42 25.91
C THR A 48 -18.73 -1.74 25.36
N ASP A 49 -19.29 -1.74 24.15
CA ASP A 49 -19.82 -2.95 23.51
C ASP A 49 -18.69 -3.91 23.10
N LEU A 50 -17.53 -3.36 22.73
CA LEU A 50 -16.33 -4.16 22.49
C LEU A 50 -15.92 -4.91 23.76
N ALA A 51 -15.83 -4.20 24.89
CA ALA A 51 -15.53 -4.81 26.21
C ALA A 51 -16.53 -5.93 26.54
N ALA A 52 -17.81 -5.66 26.47
CA ALA A 52 -18.87 -6.63 26.72
C ALA A 52 -18.80 -7.84 25.77
N SER A 53 -18.47 -7.63 24.51
CA SER A 53 -18.36 -8.71 23.52
C SER A 53 -17.12 -9.60 23.73
N ILE A 54 -16.02 -9.04 24.24
CA ILE A 54 -14.82 -9.79 24.57
C ILE A 54 -15.09 -10.66 25.81
N ILE A 55 -15.66 -10.07 26.86
CA ILE A 55 -16.00 -10.79 28.10
C ILE A 55 -16.93 -11.97 27.83
N SER A 56 -17.94 -11.77 26.99
CA SER A 56 -18.92 -12.82 26.64
C SER A 56 -18.44 -13.82 25.59
N GLY A 57 -17.26 -13.64 24.98
CA GLY A 57 -16.75 -14.46 23.89
C GLY A 57 -17.34 -14.14 22.51
N ARG A 58 -18.42 -13.33 22.42
CA ARG A 58 -19.11 -12.98 21.16
C ARG A 58 -18.21 -12.30 20.13
N TRP A 59 -17.16 -11.61 20.56
CA TRP A 59 -16.19 -10.98 19.67
C TRP A 59 -15.58 -11.94 18.64
N ARG A 60 -15.20 -13.14 19.08
CA ARG A 60 -14.63 -14.18 18.22
C ARG A 60 -15.64 -14.72 17.21
N ASP A 61 -16.87 -14.93 17.67
CA ASP A 61 -17.94 -15.49 16.83
C ASP A 61 -18.39 -14.49 15.78
N GLN A 62 -18.48 -13.21 16.13
CA GLN A 62 -18.79 -12.13 15.17
C GLN A 62 -17.70 -12.01 14.11
N LEU A 63 -16.43 -12.02 14.52
CA LEU A 63 -15.30 -11.98 13.61
C LEU A 63 -15.32 -13.18 12.64
N HIS A 64 -15.63 -14.37 13.13
CA HIS A 64 -15.73 -15.58 12.30
C HIS A 64 -16.84 -15.44 11.25
N ARG A 65 -18.05 -15.11 11.68
CA ARG A 65 -19.20 -14.93 10.77
C ARG A 65 -18.97 -13.84 9.72
N LEU A 66 -18.35 -12.73 10.09
CA LEU A 66 -17.99 -11.67 9.14
C LEU A 66 -17.02 -12.19 8.07
N LYS A 67 -16.05 -13.01 8.46
CA LYS A 67 -15.09 -13.61 7.53
C LYS A 67 -15.71 -14.62 6.57
N GLU A 68 -16.71 -15.35 7.01
CA GLU A 68 -17.44 -16.32 6.18
C GLU A 68 -18.23 -15.66 5.04
N THR A 69 -18.49 -14.34 5.13
CA THR A 69 -19.15 -13.61 4.03
C THR A 69 -18.29 -13.49 2.78
N GLY A 70 -16.97 -13.68 2.88
CA GLY A 70 -16.02 -13.44 1.81
C GLY A 70 -15.77 -11.96 1.49
N CYS A 71 -16.48 -11.03 2.14
CA CYS A 71 -16.28 -9.61 1.99
C CYS A 71 -15.01 -9.14 2.70
N ARG A 72 -14.48 -7.98 2.31
CA ARG A 72 -13.49 -7.28 3.12
C ARG A 72 -14.11 -6.82 4.42
N VAL A 73 -13.58 -7.29 5.55
CA VAL A 73 -14.11 -6.98 6.88
C VAL A 73 -13.45 -5.71 7.44
N ILE A 74 -14.28 -4.78 7.88
CA ILE A 74 -13.88 -3.54 8.55
C ILE A 74 -14.54 -3.50 9.94
N PHE A 75 -13.75 -3.29 10.98
CA PHE A 75 -14.27 -2.96 12.30
C PHE A 75 -14.14 -1.46 12.54
N ILE A 76 -15.24 -0.82 12.94
CA ILE A 76 -15.22 0.57 13.36
C ILE A 76 -15.41 0.58 14.87
N VAL A 77 -14.34 0.91 15.60
CA VAL A 77 -14.33 0.95 17.06
C VAL A 77 -14.45 2.39 17.52
N GLU A 78 -15.64 2.73 18.04
CA GLU A 78 -16.04 4.09 18.40
C GLU A 78 -15.82 4.38 19.88
N GLY A 79 -15.25 5.54 20.17
CA GLY A 79 -15.03 6.05 21.51
C GLY A 79 -13.65 5.71 22.10
N ASP A 80 -13.43 6.16 23.33
CA ASP A 80 -12.18 5.93 24.05
C ASP A 80 -12.18 4.58 24.76
N LEU A 81 -11.24 3.71 24.39
CA LEU A 81 -11.05 2.42 25.04
C LEU A 81 -10.66 2.53 26.53
N ARG A 82 -10.07 3.65 26.94
CA ARG A 82 -9.70 3.91 28.34
C ARG A 82 -10.90 4.29 29.20
N ALA A 83 -12.00 4.73 28.59
CA ALA A 83 -13.22 5.11 29.29
C ALA A 83 -14.07 3.91 29.75
N THR A 84 -13.63 2.68 29.44
CA THR A 84 -14.32 1.46 29.87
C THR A 84 -13.77 0.96 31.21
N THR A 85 -14.56 0.16 31.92
CA THR A 85 -14.12 -0.53 33.15
C THR A 85 -13.27 -1.76 32.87
N PHE A 86 -13.14 -2.17 31.61
CA PHE A 86 -12.35 -3.33 31.22
C PHE A 86 -10.89 -2.94 30.93
N SER A 87 -9.97 -3.89 31.03
CA SER A 87 -8.54 -3.65 30.81
C SER A 87 -8.29 -3.05 29.41
N TYR A 88 -7.67 -1.87 29.38
CA TYR A 88 -7.25 -1.21 28.14
C TYR A 88 -6.35 -2.10 27.28
N ASP A 89 -5.37 -2.78 27.91
CA ASP A 89 -4.44 -3.66 27.18
C ASP A 89 -5.16 -4.86 26.57
N SER A 90 -6.19 -5.37 27.22
CA SER A 90 -7.02 -6.45 26.67
C SER A 90 -7.84 -5.99 25.48
N LEU A 91 -8.40 -4.78 25.53
CA LEU A 91 -9.13 -4.17 24.39
C LEU A 91 -8.18 -3.92 23.22
N LEU A 92 -7.04 -3.31 23.51
CA LEU A 92 -6.02 -3.03 22.50
C LEU A 92 -5.51 -4.31 21.86
N GLY A 93 -5.24 -5.34 22.69
CA GLY A 93 -4.84 -6.65 22.20
C GLY A 93 -5.86 -7.33 21.30
N ALA A 94 -7.16 -7.17 21.58
CA ALA A 94 -8.23 -7.68 20.72
C ALA A 94 -8.28 -6.96 19.38
N VAL A 95 -8.12 -5.62 19.37
CA VAL A 95 -8.05 -4.80 18.17
C VAL A 95 -6.86 -5.20 17.31
N ILE A 96 -5.67 -5.26 17.89
CA ILE A 96 -4.43 -5.67 17.20
C ILE A 96 -4.55 -7.10 16.64
N ASN A 97 -5.15 -8.02 17.41
CA ASN A 97 -5.36 -9.38 16.93
C ASN A 97 -6.32 -9.48 15.75
N ALA A 98 -7.37 -8.66 15.72
CA ALA A 98 -8.29 -8.58 14.57
C ALA A 98 -7.57 -8.07 13.32
N GLU A 99 -6.71 -7.07 13.45
CA GLU A 99 -5.92 -6.50 12.36
C GLU A 99 -4.86 -7.50 11.87
N LEU A 100 -3.91 -7.85 12.73
CA LEU A 100 -2.70 -8.58 12.31
C LEU A 100 -2.93 -10.07 12.05
N ARG A 101 -3.70 -10.75 12.91
CA ARG A 101 -3.88 -12.20 12.78
C ARG A 101 -5.06 -12.60 11.94
N LYS A 102 -6.05 -11.73 11.87
CA LYS A 102 -7.30 -12.03 11.15
C LYS A 102 -7.44 -11.23 9.86
N GLY A 103 -6.53 -10.30 9.56
CA GLY A 103 -6.52 -9.51 8.33
C GLY A 103 -7.82 -8.72 8.13
N SER A 104 -8.42 -8.24 9.22
CA SER A 104 -9.53 -7.30 9.19
C SER A 104 -8.98 -5.89 9.27
N CYS A 105 -9.57 -4.93 8.58
CA CYS A 105 -9.23 -3.53 8.78
C CYS A 105 -9.89 -3.05 10.08
N VAL A 106 -9.16 -2.35 10.94
CA VAL A 106 -9.75 -1.73 12.15
C VAL A 106 -9.54 -0.22 12.08
N ILE A 107 -10.65 0.52 12.14
CA ILE A 107 -10.67 1.98 12.14
C ILE A 107 -11.20 2.43 13.50
N ARG A 108 -10.51 3.36 14.15
CA ARG A 108 -10.98 3.97 15.40
C ARG A 108 -11.56 5.32 15.11
N THR A 109 -12.70 5.59 15.75
CA THR A 109 -13.41 6.86 15.67
C THR A 109 -13.70 7.39 17.07
N VAL A 110 -13.81 8.70 17.23
CA VAL A 110 -14.10 9.30 18.53
C VAL A 110 -15.59 9.30 18.86
N ASP A 111 -16.43 9.42 17.82
CA ASP A 111 -17.89 9.50 17.96
C ASP A 111 -18.62 9.03 16.68
N LEU A 112 -19.96 9.12 16.75
CA LEU A 112 -20.84 8.73 15.66
C LEU A 112 -20.67 9.60 14.39
N HIS A 113 -20.35 10.88 14.53
CA HIS A 113 -20.16 11.78 13.40
C HIS A 113 -18.87 11.46 12.65
N GLU A 114 -17.80 11.16 13.38
CA GLU A 114 -16.56 10.67 12.75
C GLU A 114 -16.77 9.30 12.09
N THR A 115 -17.56 8.42 12.73
CA THR A 115 -17.95 7.14 12.13
C THR A 115 -18.67 7.35 10.79
N ALA A 116 -19.63 8.26 10.72
CA ALA A 116 -20.33 8.61 9.49
C ALA A 116 -19.38 9.19 8.43
N ALA A 117 -18.46 10.07 8.84
CA ALA A 117 -17.44 10.62 7.94
C ALA A 117 -16.52 9.53 7.37
N VAL A 118 -16.09 8.57 8.20
CA VAL A 118 -15.29 7.41 7.76
C VAL A 118 -16.05 6.61 6.70
N ILE A 119 -17.33 6.29 6.95
CA ILE A 119 -18.16 5.54 5.99
C ILE A 119 -18.30 6.32 4.67
N ARG A 120 -18.56 7.63 4.71
CA ARG A 120 -18.59 8.48 3.53
C ARG A 120 -17.30 8.40 2.72
N HIS A 121 -16.14 8.46 3.38
CA HIS A 121 -14.85 8.33 2.71
C HIS A 121 -14.59 6.94 2.15
N LEU A 122 -15.00 5.88 2.84
CA LEU A 122 -14.91 4.51 2.33
C LEU A 122 -15.74 4.35 1.06
N VAL A 123 -16.97 4.89 1.06
CA VAL A 123 -17.87 4.89 -0.10
C VAL A 123 -17.28 5.71 -1.26
N ALA A 124 -16.74 6.90 -0.98
CA ALA A 124 -16.19 7.80 -2.01
C ALA A 124 -14.89 7.26 -2.66
N LYS A 125 -14.14 6.41 -1.96
CA LYS A 125 -12.92 5.81 -2.52
C LYS A 125 -13.20 4.74 -3.57
N GLY A 126 -14.45 4.31 -3.70
CA GLY A 126 -14.89 3.40 -4.73
C GLY A 126 -14.34 1.98 -4.56
N GLU A 127 -14.18 1.31 -5.67
CA GLU A 127 -13.72 -0.07 -5.74
C GLU A 127 -12.35 -0.23 -5.09
N TYR A 128 -12.28 -1.15 -4.14
CA TYR A 128 -11.02 -1.60 -3.59
C TYR A 128 -10.45 -2.68 -4.52
N GLU A 129 -9.40 -2.35 -5.23
CA GLU A 129 -8.59 -3.37 -5.86
C GLU A 129 -7.78 -4.10 -4.78
N PRO A 130 -8.03 -5.40 -4.53
CA PRO A 130 -7.23 -6.17 -3.59
C PRO A 130 -5.79 -6.15 -4.08
N GLY A 131 -4.96 -5.45 -3.31
CA GLY A 131 -3.53 -5.32 -3.42
C GLY A 131 -2.90 -5.78 -4.74
N MET A 132 -2.88 -4.91 -5.72
CA MET A 132 -1.78 -5.01 -6.67
C MET A 132 -0.51 -4.88 -5.83
N PRO A 133 0.39 -5.89 -5.80
CA PRO A 133 1.67 -5.69 -5.16
C PRO A 133 2.23 -4.37 -5.70
N PRO A 134 2.88 -3.53 -4.89
CA PRO A 134 3.48 -2.32 -5.41
C PRO A 134 4.30 -2.76 -6.60
N SER A 135 3.79 -2.47 -7.79
CA SER A 135 4.47 -2.79 -9.03
C SER A 135 5.83 -2.12 -8.88
N ALA A 136 6.89 -2.87 -9.12
CA ALA A 136 8.24 -2.30 -9.13
C ALA A 136 8.35 -1.13 -10.13
N LEU A 137 7.31 -0.94 -10.92
CA LEU A 137 7.10 0.13 -11.89
C LEU A 137 6.21 1.27 -11.39
N THR A 138 5.69 1.20 -10.15
CA THR A 138 5.01 2.36 -9.58
C THR A 138 6.08 3.42 -9.33
N PRO A 139 6.11 4.51 -10.08
CA PRO A 139 7.04 5.58 -9.77
C PRO A 139 6.77 6.01 -8.32
N PRO A 140 7.82 6.33 -7.53
CA PRO A 140 7.64 6.78 -6.17
C PRO A 140 6.58 7.87 -6.16
N SER A 141 5.55 7.67 -5.33
CA SER A 141 4.32 8.44 -5.26
C SER A 141 4.56 9.94 -5.44
N ALA A 142 3.74 10.50 -6.31
CA ALA A 142 3.49 11.92 -6.49
C ALA A 142 4.67 12.83 -6.07
N VAL A 143 5.57 13.03 -7.00
CA VAL A 143 6.52 14.14 -6.95
C VAL A 143 5.72 15.39 -6.56
N SER A 144 6.04 16.01 -5.43
CA SER A 144 5.33 17.18 -4.94
C SER A 144 5.30 18.25 -6.03
N LYS A 145 4.31 19.15 -6.00
CA LYS A 145 4.19 20.22 -7.00
C LYS A 145 5.48 21.06 -7.10
N ARG A 146 6.24 21.19 -6.00
CA ARG A 146 7.55 21.83 -5.93
C ARG A 146 8.67 21.03 -6.61
N GLU A 147 8.55 19.70 -6.62
CA GLU A 147 9.54 18.84 -7.27
C GLU A 147 9.31 18.67 -8.77
N ARG A 148 8.15 19.11 -9.31
CA ARG A 148 7.91 19.13 -10.76
C ARG A 148 8.73 20.20 -11.49
N ASP A 149 9.12 21.26 -10.78
CA ASP A 149 10.00 22.31 -11.27
C ASP A 149 11.48 22.02 -10.99
N CYS A 150 11.83 20.74 -10.79
CA CYS A 150 13.21 20.38 -10.54
C CYS A 150 14.09 20.64 -11.78
N ASP A 151 15.29 21.10 -11.53
CA ASP A 151 16.32 21.26 -12.55
C ASP A 151 16.46 19.95 -13.37
N ARG A 152 16.62 20.10 -14.67
CA ARG A 152 16.80 18.99 -15.62
C ARG A 152 17.90 18.02 -15.17
N ARG A 153 18.97 18.53 -14.56
CA ARG A 153 20.08 17.72 -14.04
C ARG A 153 19.62 16.82 -12.89
N VAL A 154 18.78 17.34 -11.98
CA VAL A 154 18.19 16.54 -10.88
C VAL A 154 17.29 15.45 -11.43
N CYS A 155 16.49 15.75 -12.46
CA CYS A 155 15.65 14.76 -13.12
C CYS A 155 16.49 13.63 -13.74
N TRP A 156 17.53 13.97 -14.48
CA TRP A 156 18.45 12.98 -15.07
C TRP A 156 19.18 12.14 -14.02
N THR A 157 19.60 12.74 -12.91
CA THR A 157 20.19 12.01 -11.77
C THR A 157 19.23 10.93 -11.28
N ARG A 158 17.97 11.31 -11.04
CA ARG A 158 16.93 10.36 -10.59
C ARG A 158 16.69 9.24 -11.62
N MET A 159 16.63 9.57 -12.90
CA MET A 159 16.48 8.57 -13.98
C MET A 159 17.64 7.59 -14.00
N LEU A 160 18.87 8.06 -13.86
CA LEU A 160 20.07 7.21 -13.79
C LEU A 160 20.07 6.30 -12.55
N MET A 161 19.57 6.80 -11.43
CA MET A 161 19.44 6.01 -10.18
C MET A 161 18.42 4.87 -10.27
N CYS A 162 17.53 4.87 -11.26
CA CYS A 162 16.65 3.73 -11.54
C CYS A 162 17.43 2.52 -12.10
N VAL A 163 18.64 2.72 -12.61
CA VAL A 163 19.50 1.61 -13.06
C VAL A 163 20.10 0.90 -11.85
N PRO A 164 19.95 -0.44 -11.71
CA PRO A 164 20.48 -1.17 -10.57
C PRO A 164 21.99 -0.94 -10.36
N SER A 165 22.39 -0.66 -9.13
CA SER A 165 23.78 -0.38 -8.71
C SER A 165 24.33 0.99 -9.13
N VAL A 166 23.49 1.93 -9.58
CA VAL A 166 23.83 3.32 -9.83
C VAL A 166 23.34 4.16 -8.65
N SER A 167 24.26 4.68 -7.84
CA SER A 167 23.98 5.63 -6.75
C SER A 167 23.92 7.06 -7.28
N GLU A 168 23.43 7.99 -6.44
CA GLU A 168 23.42 9.42 -6.74
C GLU A 168 24.82 9.96 -7.09
N SER A 169 25.85 9.54 -6.35
CA SER A 169 27.25 9.91 -6.62
C SER A 169 27.70 9.43 -8.01
N ILE A 170 27.33 8.20 -8.40
CA ILE A 170 27.67 7.66 -9.73
C ILE A 170 26.92 8.41 -10.81
N ALA A 171 25.63 8.66 -10.62
CA ALA A 171 24.80 9.42 -11.55
C ALA A 171 25.34 10.86 -11.73
N GLY A 172 25.74 11.51 -10.64
CA GLY A 172 26.37 12.83 -10.66
C GLY A 172 27.63 12.87 -11.51
N LYS A 173 28.55 11.90 -11.33
CA LYS A 173 29.80 11.81 -12.09
C LYS A 173 29.59 11.48 -13.57
N LEU A 174 28.58 10.65 -13.87
CA LEU A 174 28.17 10.41 -15.26
C LEU A 174 27.70 11.71 -15.93
N LEU A 175 26.89 12.50 -15.24
CA LEU A 175 26.40 13.79 -15.74
C LEU A 175 27.47 14.88 -15.77
N GLU A 176 28.46 14.81 -14.91
CA GLU A 176 29.65 15.70 -14.96
C GLU A 176 30.48 15.43 -16.22
N GLU A 177 30.70 14.16 -16.54
CA GLU A 177 31.53 13.76 -17.67
C GLU A 177 30.85 13.94 -19.03
N TYR A 178 29.54 13.65 -19.11
CA TYR A 178 28.80 13.65 -20.40
C TYR A 178 27.84 14.86 -20.55
N GLY A 179 27.58 15.59 -19.50
CA GLY A 179 26.73 16.78 -19.49
C GLY A 179 25.22 16.53 -19.55
N SER A 180 24.77 15.41 -20.14
CA SER A 180 23.34 15.12 -20.28
C SER A 180 23.04 13.61 -20.40
N LEU A 181 21.82 13.22 -20.04
CA LEU A 181 21.37 11.83 -20.21
C LEU A 181 21.39 11.36 -21.68
N PRO A 182 20.95 12.14 -22.68
CA PRO A 182 21.09 11.75 -24.08
C PRO A 182 22.53 11.55 -24.53
N ALA A 183 23.48 12.34 -24.00
CA ALA A 183 24.90 12.15 -24.31
C ALA A 183 25.45 10.87 -23.70
N ILE A 184 25.02 10.48 -22.48
CA ILE A 184 25.34 9.20 -21.86
C ILE A 184 24.79 8.04 -22.71
N GLN A 185 23.53 8.11 -23.13
CA GLN A 185 22.90 7.08 -23.96
C GLN A 185 23.64 6.91 -25.29
N LYS A 186 24.01 8.00 -25.96
CA LYS A 186 24.82 7.96 -27.18
C LYS A 186 26.17 7.34 -26.96
N ALA A 187 26.86 7.65 -25.86
CA ALA A 187 28.17 7.07 -25.52
C ALA A 187 28.07 5.56 -25.23
N LEU A 188 26.97 5.10 -24.63
CA LEU A 188 26.72 3.69 -24.33
C LEU A 188 26.45 2.86 -25.57
N GLN A 189 26.00 3.44 -26.69
CA GLN A 189 25.84 2.74 -27.98
C GLN A 189 27.20 2.32 -28.57
N THR A 190 28.28 2.95 -28.16
CA THR A 190 29.64 2.59 -28.60
C THR A 190 30.51 2.32 -27.36
N PRO A 191 30.35 1.16 -26.68
CA PRO A 191 31.00 0.88 -25.39
C PRO A 191 32.54 1.00 -25.42
N LYS A 192 33.17 0.84 -26.57
CA LYS A 192 34.65 0.98 -26.75
C LYS A 192 35.12 2.42 -26.55
N THR A 193 34.24 3.40 -26.79
CA THR A 193 34.51 4.84 -26.62
C THR A 193 34.02 5.39 -25.31
N PHE A 194 33.39 4.55 -24.49
CA PHE A 194 32.87 4.98 -23.19
C PHE A 194 34.04 5.34 -22.27
N LYS A 195 34.05 6.59 -21.81
CA LYS A 195 35.13 7.12 -21.01
C LYS A 195 35.25 6.39 -19.67
N ARG A 196 36.46 6.22 -19.18
CA ARG A 196 36.71 5.63 -17.88
C ARG A 196 36.39 6.63 -16.78
N ILE A 197 35.26 6.44 -16.13
CA ILE A 197 34.78 7.34 -15.06
C ILE A 197 35.40 6.93 -13.75
N ARG A 198 36.13 7.85 -13.11
CA ARG A 198 36.64 7.69 -11.74
C ARG A 198 35.53 7.91 -10.72
N LEU A 199 35.34 6.96 -9.83
CA LEU A 199 34.37 7.06 -8.72
C LEU A 199 35.01 7.68 -7.48
N ASP A 200 36.29 7.34 -7.23
CA ASP A 200 37.15 7.88 -6.19
C ASP A 200 38.63 7.73 -6.61
N ASP A 201 39.56 8.04 -5.72
CA ASP A 201 41.00 7.96 -6.01
C ASP A 201 41.50 6.55 -6.34
N ARG A 202 40.75 5.52 -5.95
CA ARG A 202 41.11 4.10 -6.06
C ARG A 202 40.22 3.29 -6.98
N SER A 203 39.04 3.80 -7.35
CA SER A 203 38.04 3.02 -8.10
C SER A 203 37.50 3.75 -9.33
N CYS A 204 37.13 2.96 -10.32
CA CYS A 204 36.47 3.42 -11.53
C CYS A 204 35.12 2.71 -11.69
N LEU A 205 34.28 3.24 -12.57
CA LEU A 205 33.04 2.58 -12.94
C LEU A 205 33.33 1.21 -13.55
N GLY A 206 32.88 0.15 -12.84
CA GLY A 206 33.19 -1.23 -13.23
C GLY A 206 32.38 -1.70 -14.45
N LYS A 207 32.91 -2.73 -15.14
CA LYS A 207 32.30 -3.30 -16.34
C LYS A 207 30.84 -3.74 -16.15
N ASP A 208 30.50 -4.31 -14.99
CA ASP A 208 29.13 -4.78 -14.70
C ASP A 208 28.11 -3.64 -14.62
N ARG A 209 28.52 -2.50 -14.05
CA ARG A 209 27.67 -1.30 -14.03
C ARG A 209 27.49 -0.73 -15.44
N ILE A 210 28.53 -0.75 -16.26
CA ILE A 210 28.44 -0.32 -17.67
C ILE A 210 27.49 -1.23 -18.43
N LYS A 211 27.56 -2.56 -18.24
CA LYS A 211 26.60 -3.50 -18.85
C LYS A 211 25.15 -3.19 -18.44
N LYS A 212 24.91 -2.93 -17.17
CA LYS A 212 23.59 -2.53 -16.69
C LYS A 212 23.12 -1.21 -17.30
N LEU A 213 23.99 -0.20 -17.38
CA LEU A 213 23.66 1.07 -18.04
C LEU A 213 23.30 0.84 -19.52
N VAL A 214 24.03 0.01 -20.24
CA VAL A 214 23.70 -0.37 -21.62
C VAL A 214 22.31 -1.05 -21.66
N LEU A 215 22.10 -2.08 -20.84
CA LEU A 215 20.85 -2.84 -20.80
C LEU A 215 19.62 -1.97 -20.56
N TYR A 216 19.69 -1.01 -19.62
CA TYR A 216 18.54 -0.21 -19.22
C TYR A 216 18.38 1.11 -19.95
N LEU A 217 19.42 1.60 -20.65
CA LEU A 217 19.42 2.92 -21.28
C LEU A 217 19.57 2.88 -22.80
N THR A 218 19.80 1.72 -23.39
CA THR A 218 19.89 1.58 -24.86
C THR A 218 18.94 0.49 -25.36
N ASP A 219 18.51 0.60 -26.61
CA ASP A 219 17.62 -0.40 -27.26
C ASP A 219 18.36 -1.69 -27.69
N SER A 220 19.48 -2.03 -27.07
CA SER A 220 20.15 -3.27 -27.41
C SER A 220 19.30 -4.44 -26.93
N SER A 221 18.68 -5.14 -27.87
CA SER A 221 18.08 -6.48 -27.71
C SER A 221 19.19 -7.52 -27.43
N ALA A 222 19.85 -7.40 -26.28
CA ALA A 222 20.77 -8.41 -25.77
C ALA A 222 19.97 -9.29 -24.80
N GLU A 223 19.93 -10.58 -25.16
CA GLU A 223 19.36 -11.70 -24.45
C GLU A 223 19.47 -11.57 -22.92
N GLU A 224 18.37 -11.79 -22.23
CA GLU A 224 18.35 -11.93 -20.77
C GLU A 224 19.36 -13.02 -20.36
N PRO A 225 20.23 -12.75 -19.39
CA PRO A 225 21.10 -13.80 -18.86
C PRO A 225 20.19 -14.84 -18.16
N PRO A 226 20.42 -16.16 -18.34
CA PRO A 226 19.64 -17.21 -17.75
C PRO A 226 19.64 -17.06 -16.22
N GLU A 227 18.45 -17.14 -15.62
CA GLU A 227 18.27 -17.24 -14.17
C GLU A 227 19.10 -18.41 -13.65
N GLN A 228 20.08 -18.13 -12.81
CA GLN A 228 20.82 -19.16 -12.08
C GLN A 228 19.91 -19.71 -10.98
N GLY A 229 19.12 -20.70 -11.33
CA GLY A 229 18.44 -21.59 -10.39
C GLY A 229 19.47 -22.43 -9.64
N GLY A 230 19.89 -21.97 -8.48
CA GLY A 230 20.68 -22.75 -7.54
C GLY A 230 19.77 -23.61 -6.66
N HIS A 231 19.27 -24.73 -7.17
CA HIS A 231 18.79 -25.83 -6.34
C HIS A 231 20.00 -26.70 -5.99
N THR A 232 20.48 -26.58 -4.76
CA THR A 232 21.28 -27.64 -4.12
C THR A 232 20.30 -28.70 -3.61
N GLU A 233 20.15 -29.76 -4.37
CA GLU A 233 19.63 -31.03 -3.85
C GLU A 233 20.60 -31.56 -2.79
N VAL A 234 20.07 -31.80 -1.62
CA VAL A 234 20.71 -32.64 -0.59
C VAL A 234 19.97 -33.96 -0.63
N GLU A 235 20.56 -34.97 -1.21
CA GLU A 235 20.15 -36.36 -1.11
C GLU A 235 20.67 -37.01 0.20
N PRO A 236 20.11 -38.17 0.60
CA PRO A 236 19.65 -38.58 1.93
C PRO A 236 20.71 -39.02 2.94
#